data_6913c1d44d2721134f6945523d9e460d
#
_entry.id   6913c1d44d2721134f6945523d9e460d
#
_cell.length_a   1.000
_cell.length_b   1.000
_cell.length_c   1.000
_cell.angle_alpha   90.00
_cell.angle_beta   90.00
_cell.angle_gamma   90.00
#
_symmetry.space_group_name_H-M   'P 1'
#
loop_
_entity.id
_entity.type
_entity.pdbx_description
1 polymer ?
#
loop_
_entity_poly.entity_id
_entity_poly.type
_entity_poly.pdbx_seq_one_letter_code
_entity_poly.pdbx_strand_id
1 'polypeptide(L)'
;VMAIEVETGREVWTSDESFGKYWSLVASGERILALDQRGVLFLIRANREKLDVLDRRKLTDAETWAHLAVAGDQLFVRELNALTAWQWRPEMASVKSPL
;
A
#
# COMPACT_ATOMS: atom_id res chain seq x y z
N VAL A 1 12.07 -0.61 -2.58
CA VAL A 1 11.14 -0.44 -3.70
C VAL A 1 11.89 0.11 -4.89
N MET A 2 11.57 -0.42 -6.03
CA MET A 2 12.25 -0.08 -7.27
C MET A 2 11.22 0.07 -8.38
N ALA A 3 11.40 1.06 -9.23
CA ALA A 3 10.61 1.20 -10.44
C ALA A 3 11.45 0.76 -11.62
N ILE A 4 10.86 -0.06 -12.48
CA ILE A 4 11.53 -0.59 -13.67
C ILE A 4 10.73 -0.22 -14.90
N GLU A 5 11.42 0.06 -15.99
CA GLU A 5 10.78 0.24 -17.26
C GLU A 5 10.38 -1.12 -17.82
N VAL A 6 9.10 -1.29 -18.14
CA VAL A 6 8.58 -2.59 -18.55
C VAL A 6 9.22 -3.12 -19.83
N GLU A 7 9.45 -2.24 -20.79
CA GLU A 7 9.97 -2.67 -22.10
C GLU A 7 11.43 -3.11 -22.07
N THR A 8 12.24 -2.47 -21.24
CA THR A 8 13.68 -2.70 -21.25
C THR A 8 14.19 -3.38 -19.98
N GLY A 9 13.40 -3.38 -18.91
CA GLY A 9 13.83 -3.87 -17.62
C GLY A 9 14.79 -2.94 -16.91
N ARG A 10 15.00 -1.74 -17.43
CA ARG A 10 15.95 -0.80 -16.87
C ARG A 10 15.38 -0.15 -15.61
N GLU A 11 16.24 -0.01 -14.60
CA GLU A 11 15.84 0.65 -13.37
C GLU A 11 15.60 2.13 -13.62
N VAL A 12 14.43 2.61 -13.17
CA VAL A 12 14.07 4.03 -13.27
C VAL A 12 14.48 4.75 -11.99
N TRP A 13 14.17 4.15 -10.84
CA TRP A 13 14.62 4.63 -9.54
C TRP A 13 14.54 3.50 -8.50
N THR A 14 15.26 3.69 -7.42
CA THR A 14 15.21 2.80 -6.26
C THR A 14 15.06 3.66 -5.02
N SER A 15 14.15 3.28 -4.11
CA SER A 15 13.99 4.02 -2.87
C SER A 15 15.05 3.62 -1.85
N ASP A 16 15.41 4.56 -0.97
CA ASP A 16 16.33 4.28 0.14
C ASP A 16 15.63 3.67 1.34
N GLU A 17 14.30 3.78 1.38
CA GLU A 17 13.51 3.32 2.50
C GLU A 17 13.30 1.80 2.45
N SER A 18 13.42 1.17 3.60
CA SER A 18 13.17 -0.27 3.76
C SER A 18 11.79 -0.51 4.32
N PHE A 19 11.09 -1.51 3.76
CA PHE A 19 9.69 -1.78 4.12
C PHE A 19 9.51 -3.18 4.74
N GLY A 20 10.51 -3.67 5.42
CA GLY A 20 10.46 -5.00 6.01
C GLY A 20 10.70 -6.07 4.95
N LYS A 21 10.32 -7.32 5.26
CA LYS A 21 10.56 -8.45 4.37
C LYS A 21 9.40 -8.74 3.42
N TYR A 22 8.24 -8.24 3.73
CA TYR A 22 7.03 -8.61 3.03
C TYR A 22 6.17 -7.39 2.80
N TRP A 23 5.64 -7.27 1.60
CA TRP A 23 4.58 -6.31 1.41
C TRP A 23 3.72 -6.68 0.21
N SER A 24 2.49 -6.21 0.25
CA SER A 24 1.47 -6.53 -0.72
C SER A 24 1.00 -5.24 -1.37
N LEU A 25 0.82 -5.26 -2.67
CA LEU A 25 0.47 -4.09 -3.46
C LEU A 25 -0.81 -4.33 -4.24
N VAL A 26 -1.68 -3.31 -4.27
CA VAL A 26 -2.84 -3.27 -5.16
C VAL A 26 -2.83 -1.91 -5.85
N ALA A 27 -2.91 -1.91 -7.16
CA ALA A 27 -2.84 -0.69 -7.95
C ALA A 27 -4.13 -0.43 -8.71
N SER A 28 -4.50 0.84 -8.82
CA SER A 28 -5.60 1.30 -9.65
C SER A 28 -5.21 2.65 -10.23
N GLY A 29 -5.04 2.70 -11.55
CA GLY A 29 -4.54 3.90 -12.21
C GLY A 29 -3.17 4.28 -11.67
N GLU A 30 -3.03 5.51 -11.23
CA GLU A 30 -1.77 6.00 -10.68
C GLU A 30 -1.64 5.77 -9.18
N ARG A 31 -2.65 5.21 -8.54
CA ARG A 31 -2.64 5.00 -7.10
C ARG A 31 -2.29 3.56 -6.78
N ILE A 32 -1.47 3.41 -5.75
CA ILE A 32 -1.04 2.09 -5.27
C ILE A 32 -1.27 2.06 -3.77
N LEU A 33 -1.96 1.02 -3.31
CA LEU A 33 -2.05 0.73 -1.89
C LEU A 33 -1.04 -0.36 -1.59
N ALA A 34 -0.22 -0.14 -0.59
CA ALA A 34 0.82 -1.09 -0.19
C ALA A 34 0.72 -1.33 1.30
N LEU A 35 0.71 -2.60 1.68
CA LEU A 35 0.66 -2.99 3.09
C LEU A 35 1.95 -3.74 3.41
N ASP A 36 2.71 -3.26 4.36
CA ASP A 36 3.94 -3.94 4.75
C ASP A 36 3.70 -4.94 5.89
N GLN A 37 4.71 -5.74 6.15
CA GLN A 37 4.65 -6.78 7.17
C GLN A 37 4.35 -6.23 8.57
N ARG A 38 4.71 -4.99 8.81
CA ARG A 38 4.53 -4.35 10.12
C ARG A 38 3.14 -3.78 10.35
N GLY A 39 2.25 -3.93 9.35
CA GLY A 39 0.88 -3.45 9.45
C GLY A 39 0.69 -1.99 9.06
N VAL A 40 1.64 -1.41 8.36
CA VAL A 40 1.52 -0.03 7.87
C VAL A 40 0.99 -0.03 6.45
N LEU A 41 -0.07 0.71 6.23
CA LEU A 41 -0.65 0.90 4.91
C LEU A 41 -0.11 2.21 4.32
N PHE A 42 0.38 2.11 3.10
CA PHE A 42 0.89 3.27 2.36
C PHE A 42 0.00 3.55 1.16
N LEU A 43 -0.30 4.81 0.95
CA LEU A 43 -0.91 5.27 -0.30
C LEU A 43 0.21 5.90 -1.12
N ILE A 44 0.46 5.34 -2.28
CA ILE A 44 1.57 5.74 -3.14
C ILE A 44 1.01 6.20 -4.47
N ARG A 45 1.58 7.25 -5.03
CA ARG A 45 1.30 7.65 -6.40
C ARG A 45 2.42 7.17 -7.31
N ALA A 46 2.07 6.54 -8.42
CA ALA A 46 3.05 6.10 -9.41
C ALA A 46 3.80 7.32 -9.96
N ASN A 47 5.13 7.27 -9.91
CA ASN A 47 5.97 8.40 -10.30
C ASN A 47 7.24 7.86 -10.94
N ARG A 48 7.64 8.43 -12.06
CA ARG A 48 8.84 7.99 -12.76
C ARG A 48 10.13 8.49 -12.12
N GLU A 49 10.04 9.45 -11.22
CA GLU A 49 11.23 10.10 -10.67
C GLU A 49 11.62 9.57 -9.28
N LYS A 50 10.62 9.16 -8.50
CA LYS A 50 10.86 8.78 -7.12
C LYS A 50 9.71 7.99 -6.54
N LEU A 51 9.92 7.42 -5.36
CA LEU A 51 8.86 6.87 -4.54
C LEU A 51 8.05 8.02 -3.96
N ASP A 52 6.78 8.13 -4.35
CA ASP A 52 5.92 9.23 -3.95
C ASP A 52 4.84 8.72 -2.99
N VAL A 53 5.15 8.76 -1.70
CA VAL A 53 4.23 8.31 -0.65
C VAL A 53 3.32 9.48 -0.29
N LEU A 54 2.03 9.32 -0.60
CA LEU A 54 1.03 10.35 -0.33
C LEU A 54 0.54 10.32 1.11
N ASP A 55 0.46 9.13 1.70
CA ASP A 55 -0.01 8.97 3.06
C ASP A 55 0.44 7.61 3.58
N ARG A 56 0.49 7.47 4.90
CA ARG A 56 0.78 6.21 5.56
C ARG A 56 -0.03 6.11 6.83
N ARG A 57 -0.46 4.89 7.16
CA ARG A 57 -1.34 4.67 8.28
C ARG A 57 -1.09 3.31 8.90
N LYS A 58 -0.88 3.28 10.20
CA LYS A 58 -0.72 2.03 10.94
C LYS A 58 -2.09 1.42 11.17
N LEU A 59 -2.33 0.24 10.64
CA LEU A 59 -3.61 -0.45 10.80
C LEU A 59 -3.61 -1.41 11.97
N THR A 60 -2.48 -2.04 12.25
CA THR A 60 -2.39 -3.05 13.29
C THR A 60 -0.94 -3.17 13.76
N ASP A 61 -0.76 -3.64 15.00
CA ASP A 61 0.56 -3.95 15.53
C ASP A 61 0.96 -5.40 15.23
N ALA A 62 0.01 -6.21 14.74
CA ALA A 62 0.29 -7.59 14.37
C ALA A 62 0.95 -7.65 12.99
N GLU A 63 1.69 -8.73 12.76
CA GLU A 63 2.28 -8.94 11.44
C GLU A 63 1.21 -9.26 10.41
N THR A 64 1.42 -8.75 9.19
CA THR A 64 0.53 -9.01 8.06
C THR A 64 1.34 -9.68 6.96
N TRP A 65 0.93 -10.90 6.59
CA TRP A 65 1.67 -11.73 5.65
C TRP A 65 0.93 -12.00 4.35
N ALA A 66 -0.39 -11.88 4.40
CA ALA A 66 -1.22 -12.17 3.23
C ALA A 66 -1.43 -10.92 2.40
N HIS A 67 -1.85 -11.13 1.17
CA HIS A 67 -2.16 -10.03 0.29
C HIS A 67 -3.35 -9.25 0.82
N LEU A 68 -3.27 -7.93 0.68
CA LEU A 68 -4.43 -7.10 0.92
C LEU A 68 -5.39 -7.23 -0.26
N ALA A 69 -6.67 -7.04 -0.02
CA ALA A 69 -7.68 -7.11 -1.06
C ALA A 69 -8.61 -5.91 -0.95
N VAL A 70 -9.02 -5.39 -2.11
CA VAL A 70 -9.94 -4.26 -2.18
C VAL A 70 -11.17 -4.68 -2.95
N ALA A 71 -12.35 -4.42 -2.39
CA ALA A 71 -13.60 -4.71 -3.06
C ALA A 71 -14.54 -3.51 -2.84
N GLY A 72 -14.79 -2.75 -3.91
CA GLY A 72 -15.60 -1.53 -3.80
C GLY A 72 -14.93 -0.52 -2.89
N ASP A 73 -15.63 -0.17 -1.81
CA ASP A 73 -15.13 0.77 -0.82
C ASP A 73 -14.56 0.07 0.42
N GLN A 74 -14.27 -1.22 0.33
CA GLN A 74 -13.76 -2.00 1.45
C GLN A 74 -12.36 -2.51 1.20
N LEU A 75 -11.55 -2.49 2.25
CA LEU A 75 -10.20 -3.01 2.27
C LEU A 75 -10.15 -4.17 3.25
N PHE A 76 -9.64 -5.32 2.81
CA PHE A 76 -9.51 -6.51 3.65
C PHE A 76 -8.04 -6.79 3.93
N VAL A 77 -7.73 -6.95 5.21
CA VAL A 77 -6.36 -7.20 5.66
C VAL A 77 -6.35 -8.45 6.53
N ARG A 78 -5.46 -9.37 6.23
CA ARG A 78 -5.26 -10.53 7.07
C ARG A 78 -4.07 -10.31 7.99
N GLU A 79 -4.32 -10.41 9.29
CA GLU A 79 -3.30 -10.43 10.33
C GLU A 79 -3.05 -11.87 10.73
N LEU A 80 -2.09 -12.12 11.60
CA LEU A 80 -1.80 -13.49 12.05
C LEU A 80 -3.01 -14.20 12.65
N ASN A 81 -3.80 -13.47 13.41
CA ASN A 81 -4.94 -14.07 14.15
C ASN A 81 -6.29 -13.52 13.77
N ALA A 82 -6.37 -12.71 12.73
CA ALA A 82 -7.62 -12.03 12.39
C ALA A 82 -7.70 -11.68 10.92
N LEU A 83 -8.92 -11.53 10.44
CA LEU A 83 -9.22 -10.94 9.15
C LEU A 83 -10.04 -9.69 9.43
N THR A 84 -9.52 -8.53 9.05
CA THR A 84 -10.19 -7.27 9.32
C THR A 84 -10.66 -6.63 8.04
N ALA A 85 -11.82 -5.96 8.12
CA ALA A 85 -12.37 -5.22 7.01
C ALA A 85 -12.42 -3.74 7.40
N TRP A 86 -11.91 -2.92 6.51
CA TRP A 86 -11.87 -1.47 6.70
C TRP A 86 -12.69 -0.84 5.58
N GLN A 87 -13.50 0.14 5.92
CA GLN A 87 -14.33 0.80 4.93
C GLN A 87 -13.70 2.11 4.48
N TRP A 88 -13.61 2.25 3.17
CA TRP A 88 -13.16 3.49 2.56
C TRP A 88 -14.38 4.34 2.24
N ARG A 89 -14.42 5.56 2.74
CA ARG A 89 -15.52 6.48 2.49
C ARG A 89 -15.01 7.70 1.75
N PRO A 90 -15.56 8.00 0.59
CA PRO A 90 -15.10 9.16 -0.19
C PRO A 90 -15.12 10.47 0.59
N GLU A 91 -16.15 10.70 1.39
CA GLU A 91 -16.27 11.92 2.19
C GLU A 91 -15.22 12.00 3.28
N MET A 92 -14.60 10.89 3.65
CA MET A 92 -13.55 10.85 4.65
C MET A 92 -12.16 10.86 4.01
N ALA A 93 -12.08 10.64 2.73
CA ALA A 93 -10.80 10.63 2.03
C ALA A 93 -10.12 11.99 2.13
N SER A 94 -10.90 13.06 2.12
CA SER A 94 -10.38 14.41 2.20
C SER A 94 -9.77 14.71 3.56
N VAL A 95 -10.18 13.98 4.60
CA VAL A 95 -9.60 14.13 5.95
C VAL A 95 -8.62 13.00 6.26
N LYS A 96 -8.26 12.23 5.25
CA LYS A 96 -7.28 11.15 5.35
C LYS A 96 -7.67 10.04 6.30
N SER A 97 -8.94 9.77 6.38
CA SER A 97 -9.46 8.70 7.19
C SER A 97 -10.28 7.78 6.30
N PRO A 98 -9.64 6.93 5.52
CA PRO A 98 -10.34 6.06 4.60
C PRO A 98 -11.12 4.97 5.32
N LEU A 99 -10.81 4.79 6.54
CA LEU A 99 -11.29 3.60 7.23
C LEU A 99 -12.25 3.94 8.38
#